data_3e7fc305c624e0ddaf78b6278bd016b1
#
_entry.id   3e7fc305c624e0ddaf78b6278bd016b1
#
_cell.length_a   1.000
_cell.length_b   1.000
_cell.length_c   1.000
_cell.angle_alpha   90.00
_cell.angle_beta   90.00
_cell.angle_gamma   90.00
#
_symmetry.space_group_name_H-M   'P 1'
#
loop_
_entity.id
_entity.type
_entity.pdbx_description
1 polymer ?
#
loop_
_entity_poly.entity_id
_entity_poly.type
_entity_poly.pdbx_seq_one_letter_code
_entity_poly.pdbx_strand_id
1 'polypeptide(L)'
;DAICAEVEVQTARKGFWFRVDENGEFVGGISKFLQDICHREDPTRPVTQGMDAPDAVVNNNMAAVMDVAGFNYRPFRYQVNYKKLPQQIILGSETASTVSSRGVYKFPVERKAMAVYEDHQSSSYDVEHCNWSNLPEDDFIQHEDLPYCIGEFVWTGFDYLGEPTPYYTNWPSHSSLFGIIDLAGIPKDRYYLYRSHWNKSAKTLHILPHWTWPGREGEVTPVFVYTNYPSAELFINGKSQGKRTKDLSIGIDSSYTEAAQKSFERQKRYRLMWMDTKYEP
;
A
#
# COMPACT_ATOMS: atom_id res chain seq x y z
N ASP A 1 3.42 -15.09 16.06
CA ASP A 1 4.07 -14.35 14.99
C ASP A 1 3.64 -12.88 14.92
N ALA A 2 2.34 -12.57 14.79
CA ALA A 2 1.85 -11.18 14.81
C ALA A 2 1.84 -10.56 16.23
N ILE A 3 1.77 -11.35 17.28
CA ILE A 3 1.62 -10.88 18.66
C ILE A 3 2.84 -10.12 19.17
N CYS A 4 4.04 -10.53 18.81
CA CYS A 4 5.27 -9.83 19.22
C CYS A 4 5.41 -8.47 18.54
N ALA A 5 5.08 -8.39 17.24
CA ALA A 5 5.12 -7.13 16.49
C ALA A 5 4.08 -6.12 16.99
N GLU A 6 2.88 -6.60 17.37
CA GLU A 6 1.79 -5.74 17.85
C GLU A 6 2.06 -5.12 19.21
N VAL A 7 2.71 -5.83 20.12
CA VAL A 7 3.06 -5.32 21.45
C VAL A 7 4.10 -4.20 21.37
N GLU A 8 5.09 -4.29 20.50
CA GLU A 8 6.08 -3.23 20.36
C GLU A 8 5.57 -2.01 19.57
N VAL A 9 4.76 -2.21 18.52
CA VAL A 9 4.12 -1.10 17.79
C VAL A 9 3.18 -0.31 18.71
N GLN A 10 2.40 -0.95 19.57
CA GLN A 10 1.55 -0.24 20.54
C GLN A 10 2.34 0.43 21.65
N THR A 11 3.42 -0.15 22.08
CA THR A 11 4.31 0.43 23.10
C THR A 11 5.05 1.62 22.53
N ALA A 12 5.48 1.56 21.29
CA ALA A 12 6.05 2.66 20.57
C ALA A 12 5.05 3.82 20.38
N ARG A 13 3.83 3.56 19.92
CA ARG A 13 2.76 4.56 19.76
C ARG A 13 2.36 5.27 21.06
N LYS A 14 2.55 4.64 22.22
CA LYS A 14 2.25 5.24 23.53
C LYS A 14 3.35 6.13 24.10
N GLY A 15 4.28 6.59 23.31
CA GLY A 15 5.34 7.51 23.75
C GLY A 15 6.48 6.85 24.52
N PHE A 16 6.57 5.53 24.51
CA PHE A 16 7.69 4.79 25.05
C PHE A 16 9.00 5.10 24.32
N TRP A 17 8.91 5.49 23.06
CA TRP A 17 9.98 6.04 22.22
C TRP A 17 10.80 7.13 22.88
N PHE A 18 10.14 8.02 23.62
CA PHE A 18 10.77 9.19 24.22
C PHE A 18 11.36 8.92 25.61
N ARG A 19 11.03 7.80 26.20
CA ARG A 19 11.52 7.44 27.55
C ARG A 19 12.67 6.46 27.55
N VAL A 20 12.89 5.82 26.41
CA VAL A 20 13.81 4.70 26.40
C VAL A 20 15.12 5.11 25.83
N ASP A 21 15.24 6.32 25.32
CA ASP A 21 16.58 6.67 25.08
C ASP A 21 16.95 7.96 24.39
N GLU A 22 17.77 8.69 25.07
CA GLU A 22 18.77 9.54 24.45
C GLU A 22 19.90 8.73 23.75
N ASN A 23 19.96 7.37 23.91
CA ASN A 23 21.05 6.53 23.39
C ASN A 23 20.64 5.26 22.59
N GLY A 24 19.36 4.98 22.34
CA GLY A 24 18.88 3.84 21.52
C GLY A 24 19.11 2.43 22.10
N GLU A 25 19.86 2.28 23.16
CA GLU A 25 20.28 0.97 23.65
C GLU A 25 19.15 0.11 24.21
N PHE A 26 18.16 0.70 24.86
CA PHE A 26 17.12 -0.08 25.53
C PHE A 26 16.09 -0.67 24.56
N VAL A 27 15.65 0.06 23.54
CA VAL A 27 14.71 -0.46 22.52
C VAL A 27 15.41 -1.55 21.71
N GLY A 28 16.64 -1.30 21.28
CA GLY A 28 17.46 -2.32 20.62
C GLY A 28 17.67 -3.54 21.53
N GLY A 29 17.81 -3.36 22.83
CA GLY A 29 17.94 -4.42 23.81
C GLY A 29 16.71 -5.31 23.91
N ILE A 30 15.50 -4.75 23.91
CA ILE A 30 14.24 -5.52 23.92
C ILE A 30 14.06 -6.30 22.61
N SER A 31 14.26 -5.67 21.47
CA SER A 31 14.14 -6.32 20.17
C SER A 31 15.12 -7.48 20.02
N LYS A 32 16.37 -7.27 20.47
CA LYS A 32 17.34 -8.36 20.50
C LYS A 32 16.92 -9.49 21.43
N PHE A 33 16.45 -9.19 22.62
CA PHE A 33 15.97 -10.20 23.58
C PHE A 33 14.82 -11.03 23.01
N LEU A 34 13.85 -10.39 22.34
CA LEU A 34 12.72 -11.09 21.70
C LEU A 34 13.19 -11.93 20.52
N GLN A 35 14.12 -11.44 19.72
CA GLN A 35 14.73 -12.21 18.63
C GLN A 35 15.50 -13.43 19.15
N ASP A 36 16.25 -13.28 20.25
CA ASP A 36 16.97 -14.40 20.87
C ASP A 36 15.99 -15.49 21.39
N ILE A 37 14.80 -15.10 21.86
CA ILE A 37 13.74 -16.05 22.19
C ILE A 37 13.25 -16.78 20.93
N CYS A 38 12.94 -16.05 19.85
CA CYS A 38 12.50 -16.64 18.60
C CYS A 38 13.53 -17.64 18.06
N HIS A 39 14.80 -17.28 18.05
CA HIS A 39 15.87 -18.18 17.60
C HIS A 39 16.06 -19.41 18.51
N ARG A 40 15.82 -19.27 19.81
CA ARG A 40 15.88 -20.40 20.74
C ARG A 40 14.74 -21.39 20.46
N GLU A 41 13.53 -20.89 20.18
CA GLU A 41 12.35 -21.72 19.91
C GLU A 41 12.34 -22.28 18.47
N ASP A 42 12.79 -21.49 17.49
CA ASP A 42 12.95 -21.90 16.09
C ASP A 42 14.21 -21.29 15.46
N PRO A 43 15.35 -21.97 15.51
CA PRO A 43 16.60 -21.47 14.93
C PRO A 43 16.63 -21.55 13.39
N THR A 44 15.59 -22.02 12.74
CA THR A 44 15.59 -22.29 11.29
C THR A 44 15.08 -21.11 10.45
N ARG A 45 14.47 -20.09 11.08
CA ARG A 45 13.87 -18.97 10.38
C ARG A 45 14.47 -17.62 10.82
N PRO A 46 14.67 -16.69 9.87
CA PRO A 46 15.03 -15.33 10.21
C PRO A 46 13.88 -14.62 10.91
N VAL A 47 14.22 -13.68 11.78
CA VAL A 47 13.28 -12.89 12.57
C VAL A 47 13.26 -11.46 12.04
N THR A 48 12.06 -10.91 11.93
CA THR A 48 11.80 -9.50 11.60
C THR A 48 10.79 -8.91 12.55
N GLN A 49 10.73 -7.59 12.57
CA GLN A 49 9.76 -6.82 13.33
C GLN A 49 9.21 -5.69 12.47
N GLY A 50 7.91 -5.40 12.58
CA GLY A 50 7.29 -4.27 11.88
C GLY A 50 7.66 -2.94 12.53
N MET A 51 8.22 -2.00 11.76
CA MET A 51 8.74 -0.72 12.24
C MET A 51 8.20 0.43 11.39
N ASP A 52 7.35 1.28 11.96
CA ASP A 52 6.68 2.38 11.24
C ASP A 52 7.45 3.71 11.22
N ALA A 53 8.55 3.80 11.96
CA ALA A 53 9.41 4.98 12.03
C ALA A 53 10.86 4.63 11.61
N PRO A 54 11.12 4.35 10.31
CA PRO A 54 12.38 3.79 9.84
C PRO A 54 13.63 4.56 10.30
N ASP A 55 13.57 5.89 10.30
CA ASP A 55 14.72 6.71 10.68
C ASP A 55 15.03 6.58 12.18
N ALA A 56 14.02 6.54 13.03
CA ALA A 56 14.20 6.41 14.47
C ALA A 56 14.78 5.03 14.84
N VAL A 57 14.21 3.96 14.28
CA VAL A 57 14.62 2.58 14.57
C VAL A 57 16.00 2.23 13.99
N VAL A 58 16.41 2.91 12.93
CA VAL A 58 17.77 2.80 12.40
C VAL A 58 18.75 3.58 13.28
N ASN A 59 18.37 4.79 13.73
CA ASN A 59 19.26 5.61 14.55
C ASN A 59 19.46 5.06 15.98
N ASN A 60 18.48 4.31 16.51
CA ASN A 60 18.55 3.69 17.84
C ASN A 60 18.98 2.21 17.82
N ASN A 61 19.48 1.72 16.68
CA ASN A 61 19.93 0.35 16.45
C ASN A 61 18.87 -0.75 16.57
N MET A 62 17.58 -0.44 16.75
CA MET A 62 16.52 -1.44 16.80
C MET A 62 16.45 -2.26 15.49
N ALA A 63 16.54 -1.57 14.34
CA ALA A 63 16.54 -2.25 13.06
C ALA A 63 17.80 -3.07 12.80
N ALA A 64 18.94 -2.65 13.37
CA ALA A 64 20.23 -3.29 13.14
C ALA A 64 20.38 -4.64 13.86
N VAL A 65 19.62 -4.90 14.93
CA VAL A 65 19.68 -6.16 15.68
C VAL A 65 18.82 -7.26 15.07
N MET A 66 17.89 -6.92 14.18
CA MET A 66 17.01 -7.89 13.52
C MET A 66 17.75 -8.61 12.38
N ASP A 67 17.37 -9.87 12.10
CA ASP A 67 17.92 -10.58 10.93
C ASP A 67 17.50 -9.88 9.63
N VAL A 68 16.28 -9.37 9.59
CA VAL A 68 15.72 -8.62 8.47
C VAL A 68 15.06 -7.35 8.99
N ALA A 69 15.42 -6.21 8.44
CA ALA A 69 14.74 -4.95 8.79
C ALA A 69 13.34 -4.90 8.15
N GLY A 70 12.30 -4.98 8.97
CA GLY A 70 10.90 -4.89 8.55
C GLY A 70 10.39 -3.45 8.67
N PHE A 71 10.16 -2.77 7.55
CA PHE A 71 9.62 -1.41 7.56
C PHE A 71 8.14 -1.40 7.21
N ASN A 72 7.38 -0.70 8.08
CA ASN A 72 5.98 -0.43 7.81
C ASN A 72 5.87 0.88 7.05
N TYR A 73 5.32 0.82 5.83
CA TYR A 73 5.14 2.03 4.99
C TYR A 73 6.46 2.76 4.68
N ARG A 74 6.40 4.03 4.31
CA ARG A 74 7.58 4.90 4.08
C ARG A 74 8.58 4.36 3.03
N PRO A 75 8.14 3.81 1.89
CA PRO A 75 9.05 3.22 0.90
C PRO A 75 10.12 4.20 0.41
N PHE A 76 9.84 5.50 0.43
CA PHE A 76 10.79 6.57 0.10
C PHE A 76 11.99 6.67 1.04
N ARG A 77 11.94 6.00 2.20
CA ARG A 77 13.06 5.95 3.17
C ARG A 77 13.96 4.74 2.98
N TYR A 78 13.60 3.78 2.14
CA TYR A 78 14.36 2.54 1.98
C TYR A 78 15.80 2.77 1.55
N GLN A 79 16.04 3.58 0.51
CA GLN A 79 17.38 3.85 -0.01
C GLN A 79 18.31 4.54 1.01
N VAL A 80 17.74 5.43 1.83
CA VAL A 80 18.51 6.16 2.85
C VAL A 80 18.87 5.24 4.02
N ASN A 81 17.91 4.47 4.49
CA ASN A 81 18.08 3.62 5.66
C ASN A 81 18.89 2.35 5.34
N TYR A 82 18.73 1.78 4.15
CA TYR A 82 19.52 0.63 3.69
C TYR A 82 21.02 0.80 3.94
N LYS A 83 21.57 1.97 3.65
CA LYS A 83 23.01 2.28 3.79
C LYS A 83 23.53 2.19 5.22
N LYS A 84 22.62 2.25 6.20
CA LYS A 84 22.93 2.22 7.64
C LYS A 84 22.69 0.83 8.26
N LEU A 85 22.05 -0.07 7.54
CA LEU A 85 21.70 -1.40 8.03
C LEU A 85 22.84 -2.39 7.83
N PRO A 86 23.35 -3.05 8.88
CA PRO A 86 24.45 -4.01 8.76
C PRO A 86 24.06 -5.25 7.94
N GLN A 87 22.80 -5.70 8.02
CA GLN A 87 22.28 -6.86 7.31
C GLN A 87 21.99 -6.58 5.83
N GLN A 88 21.87 -5.32 5.43
CA GLN A 88 21.65 -4.90 4.02
C GLN A 88 20.44 -5.57 3.34
N ILE A 89 19.38 -5.77 4.09
CA ILE A 89 18.12 -6.37 3.62
C ILE A 89 16.95 -5.59 4.21
N ILE A 90 15.96 -5.29 3.38
CA ILE A 90 14.70 -4.64 3.78
C ILE A 90 13.53 -5.52 3.36
N LEU A 91 12.55 -5.66 4.26
CA LEU A 91 11.24 -6.23 4.03
C LEU A 91 10.19 -5.14 4.23
N GLY A 92 9.25 -5.00 3.31
CA GLY A 92 8.02 -4.24 3.56
C GLY A 92 7.09 -5.04 4.46
N SER A 93 7.21 -4.87 5.78
CA SER A 93 6.45 -5.65 6.75
C SER A 93 4.98 -5.25 6.83
N GLU A 94 4.66 -3.98 6.51
CA GLU A 94 3.33 -3.50 6.19
C GLU A 94 3.43 -2.48 5.05
N THR A 95 2.70 -2.70 3.96
CA THR A 95 2.73 -1.79 2.81
C THR A 95 1.35 -1.29 2.44
N ALA A 96 1.29 -0.23 1.68
CA ALA A 96 0.12 0.43 1.11
C ALA A 96 -0.82 1.08 2.13
N SER A 97 -1.67 0.38 2.87
CA SER A 97 -2.84 0.95 3.59
C SER A 97 -3.70 1.85 2.69
N THR A 98 -3.95 1.38 1.49
CA THR A 98 -4.90 1.97 0.55
C THR A 98 -6.31 1.64 1.02
N VAL A 99 -7.21 2.59 1.01
CA VAL A 99 -8.61 2.41 1.44
C VAL A 99 -9.52 2.37 0.23
N SER A 100 -10.50 1.46 0.25
CA SER A 100 -11.56 1.39 -0.76
C SER A 100 -12.79 0.66 -0.26
N SER A 101 -13.95 1.04 -0.76
CA SER A 101 -15.22 0.35 -0.58
C SER A 101 -15.61 -0.32 -1.90
N ARG A 102 -15.86 -1.63 -1.88
CA ARG A 102 -16.15 -2.40 -3.10
C ARG A 102 -17.32 -1.80 -3.89
N GLY A 103 -17.07 -1.48 -5.17
CA GLY A 103 -18.08 -0.99 -6.12
C GLY A 103 -18.53 0.45 -5.89
N VAL A 104 -17.87 1.22 -5.01
CA VAL A 104 -18.14 2.65 -4.80
C VAL A 104 -17.10 3.46 -5.55
N TYR A 105 -17.54 4.44 -6.33
CA TYR A 105 -16.62 5.27 -7.11
C TYR A 105 -16.91 6.75 -6.87
N LYS A 106 -15.85 7.53 -6.62
CA LYS A 106 -15.94 8.96 -6.33
C LYS A 106 -15.39 9.77 -7.49
N PHE A 107 -16.04 10.88 -7.78
CA PHE A 107 -15.65 11.79 -8.86
C PHE A 107 -15.46 13.21 -8.32
N PRO A 108 -14.53 14.01 -8.84
CA PRO A 108 -13.49 13.63 -9.82
C PRO A 108 -12.51 12.59 -9.23
N VAL A 109 -11.89 11.80 -10.11
CA VAL A 109 -10.86 10.82 -9.70
C VAL A 109 -9.56 11.53 -9.40
N GLU A 110 -9.20 11.56 -8.14
CA GLU A 110 -8.00 12.26 -7.65
C GLU A 110 -7.32 11.40 -6.57
N ARG A 111 -6.01 11.44 -6.53
CA ARG A 111 -5.24 10.82 -5.46
C ARG A 111 -5.39 11.64 -4.17
N LYS A 112 -5.86 11.00 -3.11
CA LYS A 112 -6.16 11.67 -1.83
C LYS A 112 -5.67 10.85 -0.64
N ALA A 113 -5.09 11.56 0.34
CA ALA A 113 -4.83 11.00 1.65
C ALA A 113 -5.99 11.34 2.60
N MET A 114 -6.45 10.36 3.37
CA MET A 114 -7.50 10.50 4.40
C MET A 114 -8.78 11.18 3.89
N ALA A 115 -9.20 10.86 2.66
CA ALA A 115 -10.45 11.38 2.11
C ALA A 115 -11.64 10.86 2.92
N VAL A 116 -12.57 11.75 3.26
CA VAL A 116 -13.82 11.43 3.93
C VAL A 116 -15.02 11.92 3.11
N TYR A 117 -16.08 11.11 3.09
CA TYR A 117 -17.29 11.38 2.34
C TYR A 117 -18.52 11.18 3.24
N GLU A 118 -19.62 11.85 2.94
CA GLU A 118 -20.84 11.80 3.73
C GLU A 118 -21.47 10.41 3.83
N ASP A 119 -21.29 9.59 2.80
CA ASP A 119 -21.76 8.21 2.75
C ASP A 119 -20.84 7.21 3.47
N HIS A 120 -19.77 7.67 4.09
CA HIS A 120 -18.76 6.87 4.80
C HIS A 120 -18.16 5.75 3.94
N GLN A 121 -17.98 5.98 2.64
CA GLN A 121 -17.39 5.03 1.69
C GLN A 121 -16.20 5.67 0.98
N SER A 122 -15.16 4.89 0.75
CA SER A 122 -13.96 5.29 0.00
C SER A 122 -14.00 4.79 -1.44
N SER A 123 -13.27 5.48 -2.33
CA SER A 123 -13.33 5.20 -3.76
C SER A 123 -12.66 3.89 -4.14
N SER A 124 -13.34 3.06 -4.94
CA SER A 124 -12.81 1.81 -5.50
C SER A 124 -11.85 2.01 -6.69
N TYR A 125 -11.56 3.24 -7.05
CA TYR A 125 -10.49 3.55 -8.01
C TYR A 125 -9.08 3.28 -7.47
N ASP A 126 -8.95 2.91 -6.18
CA ASP A 126 -7.66 2.67 -5.52
C ASP A 126 -6.70 3.87 -5.63
N VAL A 127 -7.24 5.04 -5.32
CA VAL A 127 -6.52 6.32 -5.37
C VAL A 127 -6.50 7.03 -4.00
N GLU A 128 -7.08 6.40 -2.99
CA GLU A 128 -7.19 6.92 -1.64
C GLU A 128 -6.35 6.06 -0.67
N HIS A 129 -5.63 6.72 0.22
CA HIS A 129 -4.75 6.06 1.17
C HIS A 129 -4.69 6.82 2.50
N CYS A 130 -4.09 6.22 3.53
CA CYS A 130 -3.83 6.88 4.80
C CYS A 130 -2.69 7.90 4.67
N ASN A 131 -2.63 8.86 5.60
CA ASN A 131 -1.59 9.90 5.59
C ASN A 131 -0.18 9.35 5.92
N TRP A 132 -0.11 8.18 6.56
CA TRP A 132 1.16 7.49 6.85
C TRP A 132 1.59 6.51 5.76
N SER A 133 0.76 6.31 4.74
CA SER A 133 0.89 5.28 3.72
C SER A 133 0.89 5.84 2.30
N ASN A 134 0.70 4.98 1.33
CA ASN A 134 0.82 5.27 -0.09
C ASN A 134 -0.09 4.35 -0.93
N LEU A 135 -0.05 4.49 -2.24
CA LEU A 135 -0.72 3.56 -3.15
C LEU A 135 0.16 2.32 -3.40
N PRO A 136 -0.42 1.18 -3.79
CA PRO A 136 0.32 -0.06 -4.01
C PRO A 136 1.52 0.08 -4.96
N GLU A 137 1.38 0.88 -6.01
CA GLU A 137 2.44 1.04 -7.01
C GLU A 137 3.67 1.77 -6.46
N ASP A 138 3.50 2.57 -5.42
CA ASP A 138 4.62 3.21 -4.75
C ASP A 138 5.51 2.17 -4.03
N ASP A 139 4.90 1.07 -3.54
CA ASP A 139 5.62 -0.07 -2.96
C ASP A 139 6.18 -0.98 -4.06
N PHE A 140 5.36 -1.35 -5.06
CA PHE A 140 5.79 -2.21 -6.16
C PHE A 140 7.09 -1.73 -6.81
N ILE A 141 7.20 -0.44 -7.08
CA ILE A 141 8.38 0.13 -7.73
C ILE A 141 9.64 -0.01 -6.89
N GLN A 142 9.53 0.13 -5.55
CA GLN A 142 10.65 -0.06 -4.64
C GLN A 142 11.10 -1.53 -4.62
N HIS A 143 10.14 -2.46 -4.54
CA HIS A 143 10.43 -3.88 -4.49
C HIS A 143 10.94 -4.45 -5.82
N GLU A 144 10.59 -3.83 -6.95
CA GLU A 144 11.12 -4.23 -8.26
C GLU A 144 12.50 -3.63 -8.56
N ASP A 145 12.74 -2.38 -8.19
CA ASP A 145 13.93 -1.63 -8.61
C ASP A 145 15.06 -1.69 -7.57
N LEU A 146 14.78 -2.05 -6.30
CA LEU A 146 15.79 -2.17 -5.25
C LEU A 146 16.10 -3.64 -4.94
N PRO A 147 17.27 -4.14 -5.33
CA PRO A 147 17.60 -5.56 -5.19
C PRO A 147 17.72 -6.05 -3.74
N TYR A 148 17.79 -5.15 -2.78
CA TYR A 148 17.83 -5.45 -1.36
C TYR A 148 16.44 -5.44 -0.68
N CYS A 149 15.39 -5.10 -1.41
CA CYS A 149 14.01 -5.27 -0.96
C CYS A 149 13.56 -6.70 -1.31
N ILE A 150 13.39 -7.55 -0.29
CA ILE A 150 13.17 -8.98 -0.48
C ILE A 150 11.70 -9.37 -0.61
N GLY A 151 10.79 -8.41 -0.45
CA GLY A 151 9.35 -8.62 -0.58
C GLY A 151 8.54 -7.68 0.30
N GLU A 152 7.22 -7.87 0.26
CA GLU A 152 6.27 -7.03 0.99
C GLU A 152 5.08 -7.83 1.51
N PHE A 153 4.50 -7.34 2.61
CA PHE A 153 3.22 -7.76 3.15
C PHE A 153 2.26 -6.57 3.14
N VAL A 154 1.22 -6.67 2.35
CA VAL A 154 0.24 -5.57 2.22
C VAL A 154 -0.64 -5.49 3.46
N TRP A 155 -0.92 -4.28 3.92
CA TRP A 155 -1.97 -4.00 4.89
C TRP A 155 -3.24 -3.57 4.16
N THR A 156 -4.28 -4.46 4.00
CA THR A 156 -4.29 -5.83 4.48
C THR A 156 -5.03 -6.73 3.48
N GLY A 157 -4.97 -8.04 3.65
CA GLY A 157 -5.65 -9.00 2.78
C GLY A 157 -7.17 -8.91 2.82
N PHE A 158 -7.74 -8.74 4.01
CA PHE A 158 -9.20 -8.66 4.24
C PHE A 158 -9.57 -7.42 5.02
N ASP A 159 -10.78 -6.87 4.76
CA ASP A 159 -11.39 -5.96 5.71
C ASP A 159 -11.64 -6.69 7.04
N TYR A 160 -11.62 -5.97 8.13
CA TYR A 160 -11.85 -6.52 9.48
C TYR A 160 -12.65 -5.55 10.34
N LEU A 161 -13.31 -6.06 11.35
CA LEU A 161 -14.01 -5.25 12.35
C LEU A 161 -13.00 -4.52 13.23
N GLY A 162 -13.28 -3.27 13.54
CA GLY A 162 -12.35 -2.35 14.17
C GLY A 162 -11.59 -1.52 13.14
N GLU A 163 -10.87 -0.52 13.61
CA GLU A 163 -10.06 0.41 12.81
C GLU A 163 -10.76 0.94 11.53
N PRO A 164 -11.93 1.58 11.65
CA PRO A 164 -12.73 2.01 10.49
C PRO A 164 -12.15 3.27 9.83
N THR A 165 -10.87 3.31 9.58
CA THR A 165 -10.15 4.42 8.93
C THR A 165 -10.63 4.59 7.48
N PRO A 166 -10.90 5.84 7.03
CA PRO A 166 -10.72 7.12 7.73
C PRO A 166 -11.91 7.56 8.62
N TYR A 167 -12.90 6.71 8.82
CA TYR A 167 -14.20 7.01 9.44
C TYR A 167 -14.30 6.66 10.94
N TYR A 168 -13.18 6.55 11.65
CA TYR A 168 -13.12 6.08 13.05
C TYR A 168 -13.86 6.99 14.06
N THR A 169 -14.21 8.22 13.67
CA THR A 169 -15.04 9.13 14.49
C THR A 169 -16.50 9.16 14.06
N ASN A 170 -16.88 8.40 13.03
CA ASN A 170 -18.17 8.48 12.36
C ASN A 170 -19.00 7.22 12.63
N TRP A 171 -19.92 7.29 13.59
CA TRP A 171 -20.88 6.21 13.80
C TRP A 171 -21.87 6.10 12.62
N PRO A 172 -22.19 4.92 12.11
CA PRO A 172 -21.89 3.58 12.64
C PRO A 172 -20.68 2.86 11.99
N SER A 173 -19.71 3.59 11.46
CA SER A 173 -18.53 3.00 10.83
C SER A 173 -17.72 2.17 11.83
N HIS A 174 -17.55 0.88 11.58
CA HIS A 174 -16.84 -0.05 12.47
C HIS A 174 -16.01 -1.11 11.74
N SER A 175 -15.99 -1.09 10.41
CA SER A 175 -15.15 -1.97 9.59
C SER A 175 -13.99 -1.19 8.97
N SER A 176 -12.82 -1.80 8.91
CA SER A 176 -11.71 -1.27 8.11
C SER A 176 -12.06 -1.26 6.62
N LEU A 177 -11.38 -0.39 5.86
CA LEU A 177 -11.49 -0.31 4.39
C LEU A 177 -10.16 -0.68 3.70
N PHE A 178 -9.21 -1.26 4.45
CA PHE A 178 -7.87 -1.61 3.96
C PHE A 178 -7.84 -2.88 3.11
N GLY A 179 -8.81 -3.76 3.30
CA GLY A 179 -8.81 -5.08 2.68
C GLY A 179 -8.71 -5.05 1.16
N ILE A 180 -7.96 -5.97 0.60
CA ILE A 180 -7.99 -6.33 -0.82
C ILE A 180 -9.28 -7.08 -1.13
N ILE A 181 -9.80 -7.78 -0.12
CA ILE A 181 -11.06 -8.53 -0.11
C ILE A 181 -11.93 -7.92 0.98
N ASP A 182 -13.23 -7.78 0.75
CA ASP A 182 -14.16 -7.22 1.71
C ASP A 182 -14.55 -8.22 2.83
N LEU A 183 -15.32 -7.74 3.83
CA LEU A 183 -15.81 -8.59 4.94
C LEU A 183 -16.64 -9.80 4.48
N ALA A 184 -17.27 -9.73 3.31
CA ALA A 184 -18.07 -10.84 2.75
C ALA A 184 -17.21 -11.86 2.00
N GLY A 185 -15.88 -11.67 1.95
CA GLY A 185 -14.97 -12.52 1.20
C GLY A 185 -14.97 -12.24 -0.31
N ILE A 186 -15.47 -11.08 -0.73
CA ILE A 186 -15.59 -10.72 -2.16
C ILE A 186 -14.39 -9.81 -2.53
N PRO A 187 -13.65 -10.13 -3.61
CA PRO A 187 -12.56 -9.29 -4.09
C PRO A 187 -13.01 -7.86 -4.42
N LYS A 188 -12.25 -6.87 -3.95
CA LYS A 188 -12.37 -5.48 -4.41
C LYS A 188 -11.57 -5.29 -5.71
N ASP A 189 -11.69 -4.12 -6.36
CA ASP A 189 -10.94 -3.85 -7.60
C ASP A 189 -9.43 -4.00 -7.38
N ARG A 190 -8.91 -3.55 -6.24
CA ARG A 190 -7.50 -3.66 -5.86
C ARG A 190 -6.97 -5.11 -5.81
N TYR A 191 -7.80 -6.10 -5.56
CA TYR A 191 -7.42 -7.50 -5.68
C TYR A 191 -6.84 -7.81 -7.06
N TYR A 192 -7.46 -7.29 -8.11
CA TYR A 192 -7.03 -7.53 -9.48
C TYR A 192 -5.76 -6.74 -9.84
N LEU A 193 -5.50 -5.61 -9.20
CA LEU A 193 -4.23 -4.90 -9.31
C LEU A 193 -3.09 -5.78 -8.76
N TYR A 194 -3.20 -6.25 -7.51
CA TYR A 194 -2.22 -7.16 -6.91
C TYR A 194 -2.08 -8.46 -7.71
N ARG A 195 -3.18 -9.09 -8.11
CA ARG A 195 -3.17 -10.27 -8.94
C ARG A 195 -2.44 -10.05 -10.26
N SER A 196 -2.65 -8.92 -10.91
CA SER A 196 -1.99 -8.60 -12.18
C SER A 196 -0.49 -8.40 -12.04
N HIS A 197 -0.05 -7.98 -10.85
CA HIS A 197 1.36 -7.74 -10.55
C HIS A 197 2.06 -8.99 -10.01
N TRP A 198 1.48 -9.66 -9.03
CA TRP A 198 2.12 -10.80 -8.34
C TRP A 198 1.93 -12.14 -9.03
N ASN A 199 0.76 -12.40 -9.63
CA ASN A 199 0.48 -13.68 -10.26
C ASN A 199 0.80 -13.64 -11.75
N LYS A 200 2.05 -13.95 -12.11
CA LYS A 200 2.51 -13.95 -13.51
C LYS A 200 1.95 -15.12 -14.34
N SER A 201 1.48 -16.21 -13.72
CA SER A 201 0.93 -17.38 -14.42
C SER A 201 -0.54 -17.22 -14.81
N ALA A 202 -1.32 -16.44 -14.05
CA ALA A 202 -2.73 -16.21 -14.32
C ALA A 202 -2.94 -14.98 -15.20
N LYS A 203 -3.68 -15.15 -16.30
CA LYS A 203 -4.12 -14.01 -17.11
C LYS A 203 -5.08 -13.16 -16.31
N THR A 204 -4.80 -11.86 -16.21
CA THR A 204 -5.64 -10.89 -15.52
C THR A 204 -6.01 -9.78 -16.49
N LEU A 205 -7.30 -9.50 -16.58
CA LEU A 205 -7.87 -8.34 -17.26
C LEU A 205 -9.10 -7.91 -16.46
N HIS A 206 -8.99 -6.82 -15.75
CA HIS A 206 -10.05 -6.27 -14.93
C HIS A 206 -10.25 -4.80 -15.26
N ILE A 207 -11.49 -4.41 -15.51
CA ILE A 207 -11.87 -3.05 -15.88
C ILE A 207 -12.73 -2.43 -14.77
N LEU A 208 -12.46 -1.17 -14.46
CA LEU A 208 -13.24 -0.38 -13.54
C LEU A 208 -13.41 1.05 -14.09
N PRO A 209 -14.50 1.75 -13.70
CA PRO A 209 -15.59 1.36 -12.84
C PRO A 209 -16.60 0.45 -13.56
N HIS A 210 -17.68 0.05 -12.87
CA HIS A 210 -18.87 -0.43 -13.56
C HIS A 210 -19.42 0.67 -14.48
N TRP A 211 -20.21 0.29 -15.49
CA TRP A 211 -20.66 1.25 -16.52
C TRP A 211 -22.17 1.47 -16.48
N THR A 212 -22.69 1.87 -15.28
CA THR A 212 -24.10 2.21 -15.09
C THR A 212 -24.18 3.45 -14.20
N TRP A 213 -24.29 4.62 -14.82
CA TRP A 213 -24.22 5.92 -14.16
C TRP A 213 -25.36 6.83 -14.61
N PRO A 214 -26.66 6.50 -14.30
CA PRO A 214 -27.78 7.34 -14.70
C PRO A 214 -27.62 8.76 -14.13
N GLY A 215 -27.79 9.76 -15.00
CA GLY A 215 -27.63 11.17 -14.65
C GLY A 215 -26.19 11.71 -14.76
N ARG A 216 -25.25 10.90 -15.25
CA ARG A 216 -23.88 11.34 -15.53
C ARG A 216 -23.53 11.35 -17.02
N GLU A 217 -24.52 11.28 -17.89
CA GLU A 217 -24.33 11.26 -19.33
C GLU A 217 -23.46 12.44 -19.83
N GLY A 218 -22.38 12.14 -20.51
CA GLY A 218 -21.40 13.12 -20.99
C GLY A 218 -20.39 13.62 -19.97
N GLU A 219 -20.52 13.25 -18.70
CA GLU A 219 -19.54 13.59 -17.67
C GLU A 219 -18.28 12.73 -17.75
N VAL A 220 -17.16 13.31 -17.33
CA VAL A 220 -15.89 12.58 -17.27
C VAL A 220 -15.98 11.43 -16.27
N THR A 221 -15.78 10.23 -16.77
CA THR A 221 -15.80 8.97 -16.03
C THR A 221 -14.56 8.18 -16.41
N PRO A 222 -13.43 8.37 -15.71
CA PRO A 222 -12.19 7.66 -16.01
C PRO A 222 -12.36 6.15 -15.98
N VAL A 223 -11.65 5.46 -16.88
CA VAL A 223 -11.60 4.00 -16.93
C VAL A 223 -10.19 3.55 -16.64
N PHE A 224 -10.06 2.64 -15.66
CA PHE A 224 -8.80 1.98 -15.34
C PHE A 224 -8.89 0.50 -15.71
N VAL A 225 -7.73 -0.05 -16.08
CA VAL A 225 -7.60 -1.48 -16.37
C VAL A 225 -6.40 -2.03 -15.63
N TYR A 226 -6.65 -3.06 -14.81
CA TYR A 226 -5.63 -3.84 -14.12
C TYR A 226 -5.38 -5.12 -14.91
N THR A 227 -4.17 -5.25 -15.41
CA THR A 227 -3.82 -6.38 -16.28
C THR A 227 -2.33 -6.71 -16.20
N ASN A 228 -1.97 -7.97 -16.44
CA ASN A 228 -0.59 -8.38 -16.64
C ASN A 228 -0.14 -8.33 -18.11
N TYR A 229 -1.01 -7.88 -19.01
CA TYR A 229 -0.64 -7.58 -20.37
C TYR A 229 0.02 -6.19 -20.49
N PRO A 230 0.91 -5.98 -21.46
CA PRO A 230 1.62 -4.70 -21.61
C PRO A 230 0.72 -3.55 -22.06
N SER A 231 -0.37 -3.83 -22.73
CA SER A 231 -1.27 -2.82 -23.28
C SER A 231 -2.70 -3.33 -23.44
N ALA A 232 -3.65 -2.40 -23.53
CA ALA A 232 -5.02 -2.65 -23.93
C ALA A 232 -5.57 -1.47 -24.75
N GLU A 233 -6.63 -1.72 -25.51
CA GLU A 233 -7.42 -0.70 -26.19
C GLU A 233 -8.83 -0.71 -25.63
N LEU A 234 -9.34 0.46 -25.27
CA LEU A 234 -10.68 0.64 -24.73
C LEU A 234 -11.65 1.02 -25.85
N PHE A 235 -12.83 0.41 -25.84
CA PHE A 235 -13.94 0.78 -26.72
C PHE A 235 -15.17 1.13 -25.87
N ILE A 236 -15.83 2.24 -26.19
CA ILE A 236 -17.15 2.63 -25.64
C ILE A 236 -18.11 2.65 -26.81
N ASN A 237 -19.18 1.87 -26.73
CA ASN A 237 -20.18 1.74 -27.80
C ASN A 237 -19.56 1.51 -29.19
N GLY A 238 -18.52 0.69 -29.28
CA GLY A 238 -17.79 0.36 -30.52
C GLY A 238 -16.82 1.42 -31.00
N LYS A 239 -16.71 2.57 -30.33
CA LYS A 239 -15.74 3.63 -30.66
C LYS A 239 -14.47 3.46 -29.82
N SER A 240 -13.32 3.39 -30.48
CA SER A 240 -12.04 3.35 -29.80
C SER A 240 -11.78 4.61 -28.99
N GLN A 241 -11.38 4.42 -27.73
CA GLN A 241 -10.85 5.48 -26.85
C GLN A 241 -9.32 5.49 -26.87
N GLY A 242 -8.72 4.77 -27.79
CA GLY A 242 -7.30 4.64 -27.99
C GLY A 242 -6.67 3.51 -27.15
N LYS A 243 -5.49 3.13 -27.60
CA LYS A 243 -4.66 2.14 -26.93
C LYS A 243 -3.82 2.80 -25.85
N ARG A 244 -3.69 2.15 -24.69
CA ARG A 244 -2.73 2.49 -23.63
C ARG A 244 -1.72 1.38 -23.48
N THR A 245 -0.48 1.75 -23.16
CA THR A 245 0.63 0.84 -22.91
C THR A 245 1.26 1.21 -21.56
N LYS A 246 1.65 0.21 -20.79
CA LYS A 246 2.37 0.42 -19.53
C LYS A 246 3.72 1.07 -19.82
N ASP A 247 4.07 2.06 -19.02
CA ASP A 247 5.36 2.75 -19.14
C ASP A 247 6.40 2.13 -18.20
N LEU A 248 7.16 1.19 -18.73
CA LEU A 248 8.21 0.51 -17.97
C LEU A 248 9.49 1.36 -17.79
N SER A 249 9.56 2.54 -18.40
CA SER A 249 10.69 3.47 -18.19
C SER A 249 10.61 4.22 -16.86
N ILE A 250 9.41 4.22 -16.25
CA ILE A 250 9.20 4.82 -14.93
C ILE A 250 9.92 3.98 -13.88
N GLY A 251 10.95 4.55 -13.26
CA GLY A 251 11.73 3.96 -12.18
C GLY A 251 11.49 4.66 -10.85
N ILE A 252 12.27 4.27 -9.85
CA ILE A 252 12.29 4.95 -8.56
C ILE A 252 12.68 6.41 -8.78
N ASP A 253 11.79 7.30 -8.37
CA ASP A 253 12.12 8.71 -8.23
C ASP A 253 12.76 8.93 -6.85
N SER A 254 13.99 9.45 -6.81
CA SER A 254 14.67 9.82 -5.58
C SER A 254 14.00 11.01 -4.87
N SER A 255 13.18 11.78 -5.60
CA SER A 255 12.40 12.88 -5.06
C SER A 255 10.97 12.44 -4.76
N TYR A 256 10.72 11.97 -3.56
CA TYR A 256 9.36 11.70 -3.06
C TYR A 256 8.70 13.03 -2.66
N THR A 257 8.47 13.88 -3.66
CA THR A 257 7.89 15.21 -3.46
C THR A 257 6.36 15.14 -3.27
N GLU A 258 5.77 16.17 -2.68
CA GLU A 258 4.31 16.30 -2.56
C GLU A 258 3.63 16.26 -3.94
N ALA A 259 4.26 16.85 -4.96
CA ALA A 259 3.78 16.80 -6.34
C ALA A 259 3.77 15.37 -6.90
N ALA A 260 4.82 14.59 -6.62
CA ALA A 260 4.89 13.18 -7.04
C ALA A 260 3.82 12.32 -6.33
N GLN A 261 3.49 12.64 -5.08
CA GLN A 261 2.43 11.94 -4.33
C GLN A 261 1.02 12.23 -4.86
N LYS A 262 0.79 13.40 -5.48
CA LYS A 262 -0.49 13.77 -6.09
C LYS A 262 -0.63 13.33 -7.55
N SER A 263 0.46 12.94 -8.18
CA SER A 263 0.53 12.54 -9.58
C SER A 263 0.13 11.07 -9.77
N PHE A 264 -0.37 10.73 -10.97
CA PHE A 264 -0.60 9.36 -11.42
C PHE A 264 0.54 8.81 -12.29
N GLU A 265 1.70 9.44 -12.30
CA GLU A 265 2.79 9.04 -13.20
C GLU A 265 3.30 7.62 -12.89
N ARG A 266 3.55 7.30 -11.60
CA ARG A 266 4.01 5.96 -11.18
C ARG A 266 3.01 4.87 -11.51
N GLN A 267 1.73 5.17 -11.43
CA GLN A 267 0.65 4.23 -11.73
C GLN A 267 0.67 3.77 -13.18
N LYS A 268 1.20 4.56 -14.13
CA LYS A 268 1.32 4.19 -15.55
C LYS A 268 2.23 2.99 -15.79
N ARG A 269 3.14 2.65 -14.86
CA ARG A 269 3.95 1.43 -14.94
C ARG A 269 3.12 0.17 -14.70
N TYR A 270 2.03 0.25 -13.95
CA TYR A 270 1.29 -0.92 -13.45
C TYR A 270 -0.14 -1.02 -13.93
N ARG A 271 -0.82 0.12 -14.14
CA ARG A 271 -2.20 0.18 -14.60
C ARG A 271 -2.34 0.98 -15.89
N LEU A 272 -3.37 0.66 -16.69
CA LEU A 272 -3.73 1.42 -17.87
C LEU A 272 -4.88 2.36 -17.53
N MET A 273 -4.79 3.63 -17.92
CA MET A 273 -5.73 4.65 -17.48
C MET A 273 -6.19 5.51 -18.66
N TRP A 274 -7.50 5.65 -18.81
CA TRP A 274 -8.18 6.61 -19.69
C TRP A 274 -8.87 7.62 -18.79
N MET A 275 -8.24 8.78 -18.59
CA MET A 275 -8.66 9.78 -17.60
C MET A 275 -9.76 10.71 -18.11
N ASP A 276 -9.99 10.77 -19.39
CA ASP A 276 -10.85 11.72 -20.11
C ASP A 276 -12.06 11.07 -20.77
N THR A 277 -12.28 9.80 -20.55
CA THR A 277 -13.48 9.10 -21.04
C THR A 277 -14.75 9.74 -20.49
N LYS A 278 -15.79 9.80 -21.32
CA LYS A 278 -17.10 10.31 -20.93
C LYS A 278 -18.09 9.17 -20.85
N TYR A 279 -18.96 9.23 -19.86
CA TYR A 279 -20.03 8.24 -19.74
C TYR A 279 -21.02 8.39 -20.91
N GLU A 280 -21.22 7.31 -21.63
CA GLU A 280 -22.27 7.07 -22.61
C GLU A 280 -22.97 5.77 -22.22
N PRO A 281 -24.35 5.77 -22.04
CA PRO A 281 -25.10 4.59 -21.62
C PRO A 281 -25.13 3.48 -22.67
#